data_8ae58ed9dea0f1db203925cec04e2813
#
_entry.id   8ae58ed9dea0f1db203925cec04e2813
#
_cell.length_a   1.000
_cell.length_b   1.000
_cell.length_c   1.000
_cell.angle_alpha   90.00
_cell.angle_beta   90.00
_cell.angle_gamma   90.00
#
_symmetry.space_group_name_H-M   'P 1'
#
loop_
_entity.id
_entity.type
_entity.pdbx_description
1 polymer ?
#
loop_
_entity_poly.entity_id
_entity_poly.type
_entity_poly.pdbx_seq_one_letter_code
_entity_poly.pdbx_strand_id
1 'polypeptide(L)'
;MKKLLVTTFVLIFGLIFLGFSPVFAGDAGDIEALNKRIKALETKAEKKAGMGNLGENITFSGAIELDYSYTNPRDTTDASNDSTSDLDIGTAQLGVEAKFHEWVTGNLVLKGENLDNDDRVFWDEATITIQKDEFPLYFVGGHRGQPFGVFNTHLISDPVTQDCYEIARSGLTAGFAPGLLGLDISATVYKDEVLADKLSEAAYGWARDPDPNPDPTDDLESYIFNVSIAPIEGLNLSAYYDSEPGQNNRNETGGGAIECQIGIFTFDVEYIAAIQREKNATDNKEYKESAWFGAVACQIIDPLEIAARYEVFDDDKSGDQDQHLENRYSIGANYKLFEKDSFVTTLMLEYRGSNYENEASTTVEDSMDEVFAKLAIEF
;
A
#
# COMPACT_ATOMS: atom_id res chain seq x y z
N MET A 1 5.58 -9.43 30.79
CA MET A 1 5.73 -9.37 29.33
C MET A 1 6.12 -7.97 28.83
N LYS A 2 5.47 -6.85 29.23
CA LYS A 2 5.82 -5.49 28.76
C LYS A 2 7.26 -5.04 29.03
N LYS A 3 7.90 -5.46 30.14
CA LYS A 3 9.29 -5.09 30.43
C LYS A 3 10.34 -5.85 29.60
N LEU A 4 10.01 -7.03 29.10
CA LEU A 4 10.94 -7.82 28.29
C LEU A 4 11.04 -7.27 26.85
N LEU A 5 9.91 -6.82 26.29
CA LEU A 5 9.87 -6.24 24.95
C LEU A 5 10.67 -4.93 24.84
N VAL A 6 10.53 -4.04 25.83
CA VAL A 6 11.26 -2.76 25.87
C VAL A 6 12.77 -2.99 26.04
N THR A 7 13.18 -3.98 26.81
CA THR A 7 14.62 -4.28 27.01
C THR A 7 15.25 -4.87 25.76
N THR A 8 14.51 -5.65 24.97
CA THR A 8 14.99 -6.21 23.70
C THR A 8 15.12 -5.12 22.64
N PHE A 9 14.17 -4.19 22.58
CA PHE A 9 14.20 -3.06 21.64
C PHE A 9 15.35 -2.10 21.90
N VAL A 10 15.63 -1.79 23.17
CA VAL A 10 16.78 -0.93 23.59
C VAL A 10 18.11 -1.62 23.30
N LEU A 11 18.20 -2.94 23.38
CA LEU A 11 19.43 -3.69 23.04
C LEU A 11 19.70 -3.73 21.53
N ILE A 12 18.69 -3.81 20.70
CA ILE A 12 18.83 -3.78 19.22
C ILE A 12 19.23 -2.38 18.75
N PHE A 13 18.61 -1.33 19.26
CA PHE A 13 18.97 0.06 18.94
C PHE A 13 20.35 0.47 19.51
N GLY A 14 20.73 -0.05 20.66
CA GLY A 14 22.04 0.19 21.26
C GLY A 14 23.20 -0.45 20.50
N LEU A 15 22.97 -1.53 19.75
CA LEU A 15 23.99 -2.19 18.94
C LEU A 15 24.30 -1.47 17.62
N ILE A 16 23.34 -0.76 17.06
CA ILE A 16 23.51 0.03 15.82
C ILE A 16 24.37 1.29 16.06
N PHE A 17 24.30 1.89 17.25
CA PHE A 17 25.10 3.09 17.61
C PHE A 17 26.51 2.81 18.14
N LEU A 18 26.88 1.57 18.44
CA LEU A 18 28.22 1.23 18.93
C LEU A 18 29.25 0.89 17.82
N GLY A 19 28.87 1.01 16.54
CA GLY A 19 29.72 0.68 15.39
C GLY A 19 30.77 1.73 15.01
N PHE A 20 30.80 2.92 15.59
CA PHE A 20 31.77 3.97 15.27
C PHE A 20 32.48 4.51 16.52
N SER A 21 33.41 3.74 17.07
CA SER A 21 34.43 4.28 17.95
C SER A 21 35.81 3.90 17.40
N PRO A 22 36.76 4.84 17.34
CA PRO A 22 38.09 4.54 16.86
C PRO A 22 38.78 3.55 17.82
N VAL A 23 39.26 2.46 17.27
CA VAL A 23 40.01 1.42 17.98
C VAL A 23 41.30 2.04 18.50
N PHE A 24 41.39 2.25 19.82
CA PHE A 24 42.70 2.36 20.48
C PHE A 24 43.29 0.95 20.56
N ALA A 25 44.52 0.81 20.11
CA ALA A 25 45.28 -0.43 20.12
C ALA A 25 45.45 -0.91 21.60
N GLY A 26 44.64 -1.89 21.97
CA GLY A 26 44.82 -2.66 23.20
C GLY A 26 45.71 -3.87 22.94
N ASP A 27 46.41 -4.32 23.99
CA ASP A 27 47.37 -5.44 23.99
C ASP A 27 46.76 -6.72 23.39
N ALA A 28 47.57 -7.51 22.64
CA ALA A 28 47.13 -8.73 21.96
C ALA A 28 46.46 -9.75 22.91
N GLY A 29 46.78 -9.71 24.21
CA GLY A 29 46.15 -10.55 25.23
C GLY A 29 44.69 -10.20 25.54
N ASP A 30 44.31 -8.93 25.40
CA ASP A 30 42.95 -8.47 25.63
C ASP A 30 42.02 -8.85 24.48
N ILE A 31 42.56 -8.89 23.24
CA ILE A 31 41.84 -9.33 22.05
C ILE A 31 41.51 -10.80 22.11
N GLU A 32 42.46 -11.65 22.55
CA GLU A 32 42.23 -13.10 22.71
C GLU A 32 41.22 -13.41 23.82
N ALA A 33 41.24 -12.65 24.94
CA ALA A 33 40.28 -12.78 26.01
C ALA A 33 38.88 -12.30 25.58
N LEU A 34 38.80 -11.25 24.76
CA LEU A 34 37.53 -10.76 24.15
C LEU A 34 36.98 -11.78 23.18
N ASN A 35 37.76 -12.30 22.26
CA ASN A 35 37.35 -13.33 21.32
C ASN A 35 36.89 -14.63 22.00
N LYS A 36 37.50 -15.01 23.10
CA LYS A 36 37.05 -16.14 23.91
C LYS A 36 35.72 -15.89 24.61
N ARG A 37 35.49 -14.64 25.06
CA ARG A 37 34.22 -14.19 25.64
C ARG A 37 33.11 -14.09 24.59
N ILE A 38 33.43 -13.57 23.41
CA ILE A 38 32.50 -13.51 22.26
C ILE A 38 32.08 -14.92 21.87
N LYS A 39 33.03 -15.85 21.64
CA LYS A 39 32.70 -17.24 21.36
C LYS A 39 31.87 -17.92 22.45
N ALA A 40 32.15 -17.64 23.72
CA ALA A 40 31.40 -18.20 24.84
C ALA A 40 29.97 -17.60 24.93
N LEU A 41 29.78 -16.35 24.53
CA LEU A 41 28.47 -15.68 24.44
C LEU A 41 27.69 -16.17 23.22
N GLU A 42 28.34 -16.36 22.08
CA GLU A 42 27.77 -16.96 20.87
C GLU A 42 27.30 -18.38 21.16
N THR A 43 28.14 -19.24 21.73
CA THR A 43 27.75 -20.61 22.12
C THR A 43 26.65 -20.64 23.20
N LYS A 44 26.57 -19.61 24.04
CA LYS A 44 25.51 -19.46 25.06
C LYS A 44 24.20 -18.95 24.49
N ALA A 45 24.27 -18.10 23.46
CA ALA A 45 23.13 -17.63 22.68
C ALA A 45 22.54 -18.79 21.84
N GLU A 46 23.38 -19.58 21.17
CA GLU A 46 23.00 -20.77 20.43
C GLU A 46 22.33 -21.86 21.29
N LYS A 47 22.81 -22.05 22.55
CA LYS A 47 22.21 -23.00 23.49
C LYS A 47 20.96 -22.53 24.20
N LYS A 48 20.73 -21.20 24.29
CA LYS A 48 19.61 -20.63 25.05
C LYS A 48 18.36 -20.38 24.21
N ALA A 49 18.55 -20.35 22.91
CA ALA A 49 17.48 -20.08 21.98
C ALA A 49 17.06 -21.37 21.36
N GLY A 50 16.68 -22.33 21.45
CA GLY A 50 16.13 -23.40 20.57
C GLY A 50 15.63 -22.86 19.21
N MET A 51 16.14 -21.73 18.82
CA MET A 51 15.94 -20.98 17.60
C MET A 51 17.28 -20.98 16.88
N GLY A 52 17.32 -21.68 15.77
CA GLY A 52 18.46 -21.70 14.87
C GLY A 52 18.92 -20.29 14.49
N ASN A 53 20.02 -20.19 13.84
CA ASN A 53 20.71 -18.96 13.39
C ASN A 53 19.73 -17.82 13.03
N LEU A 54 19.40 -16.97 14.01
CA LEU A 54 18.46 -15.85 13.81
C LEU A 54 18.91 -14.93 12.67
N GLY A 55 20.23 -14.80 12.47
CA GLY A 55 20.77 -13.93 11.42
C GLY A 55 20.57 -14.42 9.99
N GLU A 56 20.31 -15.70 9.76
CA GLU A 56 20.05 -16.25 8.42
C GLU A 56 18.56 -16.30 8.09
N ASN A 57 17.70 -16.16 9.10
CA ASN A 57 16.25 -16.32 8.97
C ASN A 57 15.46 -15.02 9.15
N ILE A 58 16.14 -13.90 9.39
CA ILE A 58 15.50 -12.61 9.56
C ILE A 58 16.07 -11.63 8.54
N THR A 59 15.18 -11.02 7.75
CA THR A 59 15.50 -9.95 6.80
C THR A 59 14.88 -8.67 7.28
N PHE A 60 15.62 -7.58 7.20
CA PHE A 60 15.13 -6.23 7.46
C PHE A 60 15.02 -5.48 6.15
N SER A 61 13.99 -4.67 6.01
CA SER A 61 13.78 -3.72 4.93
C SER A 61 13.25 -2.41 5.49
N GLY A 62 13.34 -1.35 4.74
CA GLY A 62 12.77 -0.08 5.17
C GLY A 62 12.79 0.97 4.08
N ALA A 63 12.00 2.02 4.30
CA ALA A 63 11.94 3.18 3.44
C ALA A 63 11.83 4.46 4.28
N ILE A 64 12.42 5.54 3.78
CA ILE A 64 12.22 6.90 4.26
C ILE A 64 11.97 7.77 3.04
N GLU A 65 10.83 8.49 3.05
CA GLU A 65 10.41 9.34 1.96
C GLU A 65 10.23 10.77 2.48
N LEU A 66 10.90 11.71 1.82
CA LEU A 66 10.70 13.14 2.01
C LEU A 66 9.86 13.65 0.85
N ASP A 67 8.67 14.13 1.17
CA ASP A 67 7.67 14.55 0.21
C ASP A 67 7.49 16.07 0.26
N TYR A 68 7.43 16.67 -0.91
CA TYR A 68 7.00 18.04 -1.12
C TYR A 68 5.76 18.06 -2.00
N SER A 69 4.76 18.83 -1.60
CA SER A 69 3.56 19.08 -2.38
C SER A 69 3.30 20.57 -2.56
N TYR A 70 2.75 20.92 -3.70
CA TYR A 70 2.19 22.24 -3.98
C TYR A 70 0.82 22.03 -4.62
N THR A 71 -0.20 22.64 -4.05
CA THR A 71 -1.60 22.55 -4.49
C THR A 71 -2.12 23.93 -4.86
N ASN A 72 -2.77 24.04 -6.00
CA ASN A 72 -3.35 25.25 -6.52
C ASN A 72 -4.79 25.01 -6.99
N PRO A 73 -5.78 25.20 -6.12
CA PRO A 73 -7.19 25.13 -6.50
C PRO A 73 -7.52 26.22 -7.51
N ARG A 74 -8.34 25.88 -8.50
CA ARG A 74 -8.82 26.81 -9.52
C ARG A 74 -10.33 26.93 -9.45
N ASP A 75 -10.83 27.65 -8.47
CA ASP A 75 -12.23 28.06 -8.43
C ASP A 75 -12.44 29.33 -9.24
N THR A 76 -13.45 29.33 -10.08
CA THR A 76 -13.83 30.48 -10.88
C THR A 76 -14.64 31.52 -10.09
N THR A 77 -15.09 31.18 -8.88
CA THR A 77 -16.06 31.99 -8.11
C THR A 77 -15.52 32.58 -6.80
N ASP A 78 -14.46 31.99 -6.21
CA ASP A 78 -13.90 32.49 -4.95
C ASP A 78 -12.43 32.94 -5.12
N ALA A 79 -12.18 34.24 -4.92
CA ALA A 79 -10.85 34.84 -4.98
C ALA A 79 -9.99 34.52 -3.72
N SER A 80 -10.50 33.74 -2.78
CA SER A 80 -9.82 33.39 -1.52
C SER A 80 -9.09 32.02 -1.56
N ASN A 81 -9.14 31.30 -2.68
CA ASN A 81 -8.42 30.02 -2.86
C ASN A 81 -6.94 30.27 -3.05
N ASP A 82 -6.23 30.37 -1.94
CA ASP A 82 -4.78 30.50 -1.94
C ASP A 82 -4.10 29.14 -2.21
N SER A 83 -3.08 29.16 -3.05
CA SER A 83 -2.23 28.00 -3.22
C SER A 83 -1.51 27.64 -1.91
N THR A 84 -1.33 26.37 -1.66
CA THR A 84 -0.64 25.85 -0.48
C THR A 84 0.58 25.04 -0.88
N SER A 85 1.55 24.92 0.02
CA SER A 85 2.67 24.00 -0.16
C SER A 85 3.03 23.36 1.17
N ASP A 86 3.47 22.13 1.10
CA ASP A 86 3.86 21.35 2.26
C ASP A 86 5.18 20.59 2.03
N LEU A 87 5.89 20.29 3.10
CA LEU A 87 7.10 19.47 3.09
C LEU A 87 7.10 18.60 4.33
N ASP A 88 6.97 17.30 4.14
CA ASP A 88 6.84 16.35 5.24
C ASP A 88 7.69 15.09 5.02
N ILE A 89 7.92 14.31 6.08
CA ILE A 89 8.30 12.91 5.96
C ILE A 89 7.03 12.12 5.62
N GLY A 90 6.78 11.94 4.33
CA GLY A 90 5.60 11.27 3.82
C GLY A 90 5.51 9.82 4.30
N THR A 91 6.65 9.11 4.33
CA THR A 91 6.70 7.72 4.82
C THR A 91 7.99 7.46 5.61
N ALA A 92 7.86 6.78 6.74
CA ALA A 92 8.95 6.11 7.45
C ALA A 92 8.52 4.68 7.77
N GLN A 93 9.18 3.69 7.15
CA GLN A 93 8.76 2.29 7.21
C GLN A 93 9.90 1.38 7.64
N LEU A 94 9.60 0.38 8.46
CA LEU A 94 10.49 -0.71 8.83
C LEU A 94 9.78 -2.05 8.68
N GLY A 95 10.31 -2.89 7.78
CA GLY A 95 9.87 -4.26 7.54
C GLY A 95 10.77 -5.28 8.25
N VAL A 96 10.18 -6.34 8.74
CA VAL A 96 10.87 -7.50 9.32
C VAL A 96 10.21 -8.76 8.79
N GLU A 97 10.93 -9.53 7.99
CA GLU A 97 10.55 -10.86 7.57
C GLU A 97 11.29 -11.90 8.42
N ALA A 98 10.59 -12.88 8.96
CA ALA A 98 11.15 -13.96 9.74
C ALA A 98 10.73 -15.34 9.21
N LYS A 99 11.67 -16.15 8.78
CA LYS A 99 11.45 -17.52 8.32
C LYS A 99 11.54 -18.49 9.50
N PHE A 100 10.40 -18.86 10.07
CA PHE A 100 10.33 -19.77 11.23
C PHE A 100 10.54 -21.24 10.88
N HIS A 101 10.12 -21.60 9.67
CA HIS A 101 10.23 -22.95 9.13
C HIS A 101 10.33 -22.85 7.60
N GLU A 102 10.75 -23.90 6.92
CA GLU A 102 10.79 -23.94 5.44
C GLU A 102 9.44 -23.62 4.77
N TRP A 103 8.34 -23.75 5.50
CA TRP A 103 6.98 -23.48 5.03
C TRP A 103 6.31 -22.30 5.73
N VAL A 104 6.91 -21.72 6.74
CA VAL A 104 6.25 -20.71 7.59
C VAL A 104 7.11 -19.46 7.65
N THR A 105 6.56 -18.37 7.12
CA THR A 105 7.17 -17.03 7.15
C THR A 105 6.23 -16.08 7.88
N GLY A 106 6.77 -15.23 8.73
CA GLY A 106 6.04 -14.09 9.33
C GLY A 106 6.57 -12.79 8.75
N ASN A 107 5.69 -11.87 8.43
CA ASN A 107 6.04 -10.52 8.01
C ASN A 107 5.42 -9.49 8.94
N LEU A 108 6.20 -8.47 9.31
CA LEU A 108 5.78 -7.34 10.13
C LEU A 108 6.26 -6.07 9.46
N VAL A 109 5.37 -5.12 9.22
CA VAL A 109 5.70 -3.80 8.70
C VAL A 109 5.16 -2.75 9.67
N LEU A 110 6.06 -1.92 10.18
CA LEU A 110 5.74 -0.76 11.00
C LEU A 110 5.89 0.46 10.11
N LYS A 111 4.85 1.27 9.97
CA LYS A 111 4.79 2.43 9.09
C LYS A 111 4.35 3.67 9.85
N GLY A 112 4.95 4.79 9.55
CA GLY A 112 4.48 6.12 9.93
C GLY A 112 4.33 6.95 8.66
N GLU A 113 3.25 7.69 8.55
CA GLU A 113 2.92 8.58 7.45
C GLU A 113 2.71 9.98 7.98
N ASN A 114 3.00 11.01 7.17
CA ASN A 114 2.78 12.44 7.46
C ASN A 114 3.20 12.83 8.87
N LEU A 115 4.44 12.51 9.26
CA LEU A 115 4.89 12.54 10.65
C LEU A 115 4.84 13.92 11.31
N ASP A 116 4.77 15.01 10.53
CA ASP A 116 4.67 16.38 11.05
C ASP A 116 3.22 16.77 11.45
N ASN A 117 2.21 15.99 11.04
CA ASN A 117 0.79 16.28 11.25
C ASN A 117 0.12 15.44 12.35
N ASP A 118 0.88 14.98 13.37
CA ASP A 118 0.40 14.12 14.47
C ASP A 118 -0.12 12.74 14.01
N ASP A 119 0.22 12.31 12.80
CA ASP A 119 -0.14 10.99 12.32
C ASP A 119 0.62 9.90 13.06
N ARG A 120 0.03 8.74 13.13
CA ARG A 120 0.47 7.68 14.03
C ARG A 120 1.39 6.71 13.32
N VAL A 121 2.34 6.21 14.07
CA VAL A 121 3.03 4.98 13.69
C VAL A 121 2.09 3.80 13.94
N PHE A 122 1.85 2.99 12.92
CA PHE A 122 0.92 1.86 12.95
C PHE A 122 1.53 0.59 12.34
N TRP A 123 0.88 -0.54 12.56
CA TRP A 123 1.19 -1.78 11.87
C TRP A 123 0.50 -1.79 10.52
N ASP A 124 1.28 -1.63 9.47
CA ASP A 124 0.80 -1.69 8.08
C ASP A 124 0.56 -3.14 7.66
N GLU A 125 1.53 -4.03 8.02
CA GLU A 125 1.37 -5.46 7.85
C GLU A 125 1.75 -6.24 9.10
N ALA A 126 1.00 -7.30 9.36
CA ALA A 126 1.31 -8.31 10.37
C ALA A 126 0.74 -9.65 9.91
N THR A 127 1.53 -10.47 9.21
CA THR A 127 1.05 -11.68 8.54
C THR A 127 1.85 -12.93 8.90
N ILE A 128 1.19 -14.07 8.77
CA ILE A 128 1.81 -15.40 8.75
C ILE A 128 1.42 -16.07 7.43
N THR A 129 2.44 -16.46 6.68
CA THR A 129 2.29 -17.22 5.43
C THR A 129 2.71 -18.66 5.65
N ILE A 130 1.88 -19.59 5.17
CA ILE A 130 2.16 -21.03 5.14
C ILE A 130 2.16 -21.44 3.68
N GLN A 131 3.35 -21.71 3.13
CA GLN A 131 3.56 -22.11 1.75
C GLN A 131 4.76 -23.02 1.68
N LYS A 132 4.61 -24.15 1.02
CA LYS A 132 5.73 -25.08 0.75
C LYS A 132 6.18 -24.92 -0.69
N ASP A 133 7.50 -24.86 -0.90
CA ASP A 133 8.10 -24.88 -2.24
C ASP A 133 7.55 -26.07 -3.07
N GLU A 134 7.27 -25.83 -4.34
CA GLU A 134 6.70 -26.81 -5.30
C GLU A 134 5.28 -27.32 -4.96
N PHE A 135 4.68 -26.89 -3.84
CA PHE A 135 3.30 -27.24 -3.52
C PHE A 135 2.37 -26.08 -3.88
N PRO A 136 1.32 -26.31 -4.68
CA PRO A 136 0.55 -25.20 -5.27
C PRO A 136 -0.39 -24.48 -4.30
N LEU A 137 -0.62 -25.00 -3.09
CA LEU A 137 -1.48 -24.37 -2.12
C LEU A 137 -0.69 -23.49 -1.16
N TYR A 138 -1.26 -22.31 -0.83
CA TYR A 138 -0.75 -21.43 0.20
C TYR A 138 -1.87 -20.89 1.09
N PHE A 139 -1.51 -20.44 2.28
CA PHE A 139 -2.40 -19.79 3.23
C PHE A 139 -1.70 -18.54 3.78
N VAL A 140 -2.43 -17.43 3.88
CA VAL A 140 -1.96 -16.21 4.51
C VAL A 140 -2.99 -15.75 5.52
N GLY A 141 -2.57 -15.49 6.75
CA GLY A 141 -3.43 -14.93 7.79
C GLY A 141 -2.79 -13.73 8.45
N GLY A 142 -3.58 -12.69 8.71
CA GLY A 142 -3.13 -11.48 9.38
C GLY A 142 -3.68 -10.21 8.78
N HIS A 143 -3.12 -9.07 9.21
CA HIS A 143 -3.43 -7.74 8.70
C HIS A 143 -2.52 -7.39 7.53
N ARG A 144 -3.09 -6.97 6.41
CA ARG A 144 -2.39 -6.55 5.19
C ARG A 144 -3.36 -5.91 4.20
N GLY A 145 -2.85 -5.33 3.13
CA GLY A 145 -3.61 -5.10 1.89
C GLY A 145 -4.15 -6.44 1.37
N GLN A 146 -5.46 -6.56 1.23
CA GLN A 146 -6.10 -7.80 0.76
C GLN A 146 -6.00 -7.90 -0.78
N PRO A 147 -6.09 -9.11 -1.38
CA PRO A 147 -5.89 -9.32 -2.80
C PRO A 147 -7.09 -8.87 -3.65
N PHE A 148 -7.43 -7.59 -3.57
CA PHE A 148 -8.45 -6.91 -4.35
C PHE A 148 -7.85 -5.68 -5.01
N GLY A 149 -7.79 -5.64 -6.33
CA GLY A 149 -7.08 -4.62 -7.10
C GLY A 149 -5.59 -4.97 -7.35
N VAL A 150 -5.00 -4.28 -8.30
CA VAL A 150 -3.57 -4.34 -8.65
C VAL A 150 -2.87 -3.03 -8.31
N PHE A 151 -3.53 -1.88 -8.59
CA PHE A 151 -3.12 -0.54 -8.16
C PHE A 151 -1.72 -0.11 -8.60
N ASN A 152 -1.28 -0.54 -9.77
CA ASN A 152 0.05 -0.18 -10.24
C ASN A 152 0.17 1.32 -10.44
N THR A 153 1.28 1.88 -9.96
CA THR A 153 1.63 3.27 -10.21
C THR A 153 3.11 3.41 -10.57
N HIS A 154 3.40 4.28 -11.52
CA HIS A 154 4.73 4.75 -11.89
C HIS A 154 4.95 6.20 -11.47
N LEU A 155 4.08 6.72 -10.61
CA LEU A 155 3.99 8.11 -10.16
C LEU A 155 4.08 8.18 -8.63
N ILE A 156 4.15 9.38 -8.07
CA ILE A 156 4.16 9.60 -6.62
C ILE A 156 2.77 9.34 -6.03
N SER A 157 1.74 9.80 -6.74
CA SER A 157 0.35 9.63 -6.29
C SER A 157 -0.21 8.27 -6.66
N ASP A 158 -1.06 7.75 -5.79
CA ASP A 158 -1.80 6.53 -6.02
C ASP A 158 -2.86 6.70 -7.12
N PRO A 159 -3.23 5.63 -7.84
CA PRO A 159 -4.33 5.67 -8.79
C PRO A 159 -5.69 5.78 -8.07
N VAL A 160 -6.68 6.40 -8.73
CA VAL A 160 -8.04 6.55 -8.18
C VAL A 160 -8.65 5.21 -7.77
N THR A 161 -8.30 4.13 -8.43
CA THR A 161 -8.76 2.78 -8.07
C THR A 161 -8.21 2.33 -6.71
N GLN A 162 -6.97 2.71 -6.35
CA GLN A 162 -6.40 2.45 -5.03
C GLN A 162 -7.06 3.32 -3.96
N ASP A 163 -7.19 4.62 -4.25
CA ASP A 163 -7.83 5.56 -3.34
C ASP A 163 -9.24 5.08 -2.93
N CYS A 164 -10.01 4.55 -3.90
CA CYS A 164 -11.38 4.10 -3.67
C CYS A 164 -11.49 2.66 -3.13
N TYR A 165 -10.64 1.74 -3.59
CA TYR A 165 -10.91 0.30 -3.48
C TYR A 165 -9.84 -0.53 -2.77
N GLU A 166 -8.75 0.06 -2.27
CA GLU A 166 -7.80 -0.69 -1.48
C GLU A 166 -8.40 -1.15 -0.15
N ILE A 167 -8.26 -2.44 0.15
CA ILE A 167 -8.77 -3.08 1.37
C ILE A 167 -7.59 -3.48 2.27
N ALA A 168 -7.32 -2.71 3.31
CA ALA A 168 -6.30 -3.01 4.31
C ALA A 168 -6.97 -3.48 5.61
N ARG A 169 -7.05 -4.80 5.83
CA ARG A 169 -7.74 -5.41 6.98
C ARG A 169 -7.14 -6.75 7.37
N SER A 170 -7.52 -7.21 8.56
CA SER A 170 -7.20 -8.58 9.01
C SER A 170 -8.09 -9.59 8.31
N GLY A 171 -7.47 -10.61 7.73
CA GLY A 171 -8.17 -11.64 6.98
C GLY A 171 -7.42 -12.97 6.92
N LEU A 172 -8.06 -13.95 6.29
CA LEU A 172 -7.51 -15.27 6.01
C LEU A 172 -7.68 -15.57 4.52
N THR A 173 -6.57 -15.79 3.84
CA THR A 173 -6.53 -16.12 2.40
C THR A 173 -6.09 -17.57 2.22
N ALA A 174 -6.77 -18.29 1.35
CA ALA A 174 -6.34 -19.57 0.81
C ALA A 174 -6.14 -19.43 -0.71
N GLY A 175 -5.01 -19.86 -1.22
CA GLY A 175 -4.69 -19.71 -2.64
C GLY A 175 -4.12 -20.97 -3.27
N PHE A 176 -4.21 -21.02 -4.61
CA PHE A 176 -3.72 -22.09 -5.46
C PHE A 176 -2.91 -21.50 -6.63
N ALA A 177 -1.60 -21.72 -6.58
CA ALA A 177 -0.64 -21.23 -7.58
C ALA A 177 0.19 -22.40 -8.15
N PRO A 178 -0.31 -23.09 -9.20
CA PRO A 178 0.33 -24.31 -9.71
C PRO A 178 1.59 -24.08 -10.55
N GLY A 179 2.02 -22.81 -10.73
CA GLY A 179 3.16 -22.46 -11.58
C GLY A 179 2.90 -22.58 -13.09
N LEU A 180 1.68 -22.83 -13.50
CA LEU A 180 1.29 -22.92 -14.90
C LEU A 180 0.80 -21.56 -15.40
N LEU A 181 1.48 -20.98 -16.39
CA LEU A 181 1.13 -19.66 -16.97
C LEU A 181 0.98 -18.55 -15.91
N GLY A 182 1.71 -18.61 -14.79
CA GLY A 182 1.56 -17.68 -13.70
C GLY A 182 0.15 -17.64 -13.06
N LEU A 183 -0.62 -18.73 -13.21
CA LEU A 183 -1.97 -18.80 -12.63
C LEU A 183 -1.90 -18.74 -11.10
N ASP A 184 -2.64 -17.80 -10.52
CA ASP A 184 -2.94 -17.73 -9.08
C ASP A 184 -4.45 -17.54 -8.91
N ILE A 185 -5.06 -18.35 -8.06
CA ILE A 185 -6.47 -18.24 -7.70
C ILE A 185 -6.53 -18.21 -6.18
N SER A 186 -7.18 -17.20 -5.61
CA SER A 186 -7.32 -17.08 -4.16
C SER A 186 -8.72 -16.72 -3.72
N ALA A 187 -9.04 -17.12 -2.50
CA ALA A 187 -10.23 -16.72 -1.77
C ALA A 187 -9.83 -16.20 -0.40
N THR A 188 -10.35 -15.05 -0.03
CA THR A 188 -10.09 -14.38 1.25
C THR A 188 -11.39 -14.15 1.98
N VAL A 189 -11.36 -14.34 3.31
CA VAL A 189 -12.40 -13.83 4.21
C VAL A 189 -11.77 -12.79 5.12
N TYR A 190 -12.45 -11.68 5.35
CA TYR A 190 -11.92 -10.58 6.14
C TYR A 190 -13.00 -9.89 6.98
N LYS A 191 -12.58 -8.98 7.85
CA LYS A 191 -13.46 -8.27 8.78
C LYS A 191 -13.98 -6.98 8.17
N ASP A 192 -15.17 -6.59 8.58
CA ASP A 192 -15.80 -5.29 8.39
C ASP A 192 -16.24 -4.98 6.95
N GLU A 193 -16.85 -3.81 6.80
CA GLU A 193 -17.21 -3.16 5.55
C GLU A 193 -16.20 -2.06 5.25
N VAL A 194 -15.21 -2.30 4.42
CA VAL A 194 -14.10 -1.36 4.17
C VAL A 194 -14.41 -0.43 3.02
N LEU A 195 -14.88 -0.99 1.90
CA LEU A 195 -15.13 -0.22 0.69
C LEU A 195 -16.32 0.73 0.88
N ALA A 196 -17.37 0.25 1.54
CA ALA A 196 -18.53 1.06 1.86
C ALA A 196 -18.15 2.28 2.72
N ASP A 197 -17.27 2.09 3.71
CA ASP A 197 -16.80 3.18 4.56
C ASP A 197 -15.91 4.17 3.79
N LYS A 198 -14.96 3.69 2.99
CA LYS A 198 -14.07 4.53 2.17
C LYS A 198 -14.85 5.40 1.16
N LEU A 199 -15.80 4.81 0.46
CA LEU A 199 -16.60 5.49 -0.56
C LEU A 199 -17.58 6.50 0.04
N SER A 200 -17.94 6.36 1.32
CA SER A 200 -18.76 7.32 2.04
C SER A 200 -18.00 8.57 2.51
N GLU A 201 -16.67 8.58 2.40
CA GLU A 201 -15.89 9.77 2.66
C GLU A 201 -16.16 10.87 1.62
N ALA A 202 -16.14 12.12 2.07
CA ALA A 202 -16.58 13.28 1.29
C ALA A 202 -15.86 13.48 -0.06
N ALA A 203 -14.69 12.85 -0.26
CA ALA A 203 -13.91 13.01 -1.48
C ALA A 203 -14.52 12.30 -2.71
N TYR A 204 -15.36 11.29 -2.49
CA TYR A 204 -15.95 10.48 -3.56
C TYR A 204 -17.48 10.53 -3.59
N GLY A 205 -18.10 11.25 -2.66
CA GLY A 205 -19.50 11.65 -2.68
C GLY A 205 -20.54 10.52 -2.64
N TRP A 206 -20.12 9.29 -2.45
CA TRP A 206 -21.08 8.22 -2.25
C TRP A 206 -21.72 8.36 -0.85
N ALA A 207 -22.89 9.01 -0.82
CA ALA A 207 -23.63 9.17 0.41
C ALA A 207 -24.26 7.84 0.84
N ARG A 208 -23.54 7.08 1.61
CA ARG A 208 -24.14 6.12 2.52
C ARG A 208 -24.87 6.91 3.59
N ASP A 209 -26.14 6.61 3.83
CA ASP A 209 -26.76 7.03 5.09
C ASP A 209 -25.98 6.36 6.23
N PRO A 210 -25.35 7.11 7.13
CA PRO A 210 -24.63 6.51 8.24
C PRO A 210 -25.61 5.61 8.99
N ASP A 211 -25.23 4.38 9.20
CA ASP A 211 -25.97 3.48 10.08
C ASP A 211 -26.14 4.20 11.44
N PRO A 212 -27.37 4.49 11.89
CA PRO A 212 -27.58 5.12 13.18
C PRO A 212 -27.09 4.25 14.34
N ASN A 213 -26.68 3.02 14.07
CA ASN A 213 -26.11 2.10 15.04
C ASN A 213 -25.01 1.25 14.37
N PRO A 214 -23.87 1.86 14.01
CA PRO A 214 -22.74 1.06 13.52
C PRO A 214 -22.25 0.20 14.70
N ASP A 215 -22.80 -0.99 14.85
CA ASP A 215 -22.13 -2.02 15.60
C ASP A 215 -20.96 -2.45 14.70
N PRO A 216 -19.72 -2.12 15.03
CA PRO A 216 -18.59 -2.71 14.33
C PRO A 216 -18.68 -4.22 14.61
N THR A 217 -19.29 -4.94 13.70
CA THR A 217 -19.30 -6.39 13.79
C THR A 217 -17.87 -6.81 13.53
N ASP A 218 -17.17 -7.23 14.57
CA ASP A 218 -15.85 -7.91 14.46
C ASP A 218 -15.98 -9.26 13.71
N ASP A 219 -17.04 -9.44 12.94
CA ASP A 219 -17.38 -10.68 12.28
C ASP A 219 -16.66 -10.83 10.93
N LEU A 220 -16.34 -12.07 10.56
CA LEU A 220 -15.73 -12.41 9.28
C LEU A 220 -16.84 -12.63 8.22
N GLU A 221 -17.41 -11.55 7.73
CA GLU A 221 -18.57 -11.59 6.83
C GLU A 221 -18.27 -11.11 5.40
N SER A 222 -17.09 -10.50 5.20
CA SER A 222 -16.63 -10.01 3.90
C SER A 222 -15.73 -11.03 3.22
N TYR A 223 -15.78 -11.11 1.89
CA TYR A 223 -14.97 -12.07 1.14
C TYR A 223 -14.54 -11.55 -0.23
N ILE A 224 -13.32 -11.92 -0.61
CA ILE A 224 -12.71 -11.61 -1.91
C ILE A 224 -12.44 -12.91 -2.67
N PHE A 225 -12.66 -12.89 -3.98
CA PHE A 225 -12.12 -13.85 -4.93
C PHE A 225 -11.20 -13.12 -5.90
N ASN A 226 -10.00 -13.66 -6.08
CA ASN A 226 -9.01 -13.12 -7.03
C ASN A 226 -8.52 -14.23 -7.95
N VAL A 227 -8.30 -13.87 -9.20
CA VAL A 227 -7.63 -14.72 -10.19
C VAL A 227 -6.65 -13.86 -10.98
N SER A 228 -5.42 -14.32 -11.10
CA SER A 228 -4.41 -13.71 -11.97
C SER A 228 -3.73 -14.76 -12.85
N ILE A 229 -3.27 -14.33 -14.02
CA ILE A 229 -2.58 -15.18 -14.98
C ILE A 229 -1.54 -14.37 -15.77
N ALA A 230 -0.37 -14.96 -15.98
CA ALA A 230 0.69 -14.43 -16.84
C ALA A 230 0.89 -15.35 -18.06
N PRO A 231 0.04 -15.26 -19.10
CA PRO A 231 0.01 -16.22 -20.19
C PRO A 231 1.24 -16.18 -21.09
N ILE A 232 1.90 -15.03 -21.15
CA ILE A 232 3.16 -14.79 -21.86
C ILE A 232 4.01 -13.82 -21.05
N GLU A 233 5.32 -13.82 -21.29
CA GLU A 233 6.24 -12.88 -20.67
C GLU A 233 5.82 -11.42 -20.94
N GLY A 234 5.78 -10.60 -19.89
CA GLY A 234 5.39 -9.21 -19.97
C GLY A 234 3.89 -8.95 -20.06
N LEU A 235 3.03 -9.95 -19.90
CA LEU A 235 1.57 -9.75 -19.86
C LEU A 235 1.00 -10.42 -18.60
N ASN A 236 0.40 -9.62 -17.71
CA ASN A 236 -0.38 -10.05 -16.56
C ASN A 236 -1.84 -9.63 -16.73
N LEU A 237 -2.75 -10.53 -16.42
CA LEU A 237 -4.18 -10.29 -16.41
C LEU A 237 -4.74 -10.67 -15.05
N SER A 238 -5.53 -9.79 -14.44
CA SER A 238 -6.15 -10.03 -13.15
C SER A 238 -7.64 -9.73 -13.19
N ALA A 239 -8.41 -10.49 -12.42
CA ALA A 239 -9.82 -10.23 -12.18
C ALA A 239 -10.13 -10.53 -10.71
N TYR A 240 -10.98 -9.71 -10.12
CA TYR A 240 -11.29 -9.79 -8.70
C TYR A 240 -12.74 -9.42 -8.45
N TYR A 241 -13.26 -9.99 -7.39
CA TYR A 241 -14.61 -9.76 -6.90
C TYR A 241 -14.56 -9.66 -5.37
N ASP A 242 -15.25 -8.67 -4.84
CA ASP A 242 -15.44 -8.45 -3.42
C ASP A 242 -16.92 -8.42 -3.07
N SER A 243 -17.26 -8.85 -1.85
CA SER A 243 -18.60 -8.76 -1.33
C SER A 243 -18.54 -8.51 0.17
N GLU A 244 -19.09 -7.38 0.58
CA GLU A 244 -19.22 -6.93 1.96
C GLU A 244 -20.67 -7.00 2.44
N PRO A 245 -20.93 -7.13 3.74
CA PRO A 245 -22.28 -7.00 4.27
C PRO A 245 -22.81 -5.58 4.03
N GLY A 246 -24.08 -5.39 4.05
CA GLY A 246 -24.78 -4.11 4.00
C GLY A 246 -26.13 -4.24 4.70
N GLN A 247 -26.77 -3.14 5.02
CA GLN A 247 -28.02 -3.13 5.81
C GLN A 247 -29.18 -3.87 5.14
N ASN A 248 -29.35 -3.69 3.84
CA ASN A 248 -30.47 -4.24 3.08
C ASN A 248 -30.04 -5.27 2.03
N ASN A 249 -28.90 -5.05 1.41
CA ASN A 249 -28.28 -5.90 0.42
C ASN A 249 -26.78 -5.99 0.71
N ARG A 250 -26.09 -6.95 0.12
CA ARG A 250 -24.63 -6.94 0.13
C ARG A 250 -24.11 -5.86 -0.81
N ASN A 251 -22.97 -5.28 -0.44
CA ASN A 251 -22.19 -4.42 -1.30
C ASN A 251 -21.22 -5.31 -2.10
N GLU A 252 -21.39 -5.35 -3.42
CA GLU A 252 -20.61 -6.21 -4.29
C GLU A 252 -19.82 -5.37 -5.29
N THR A 253 -18.53 -5.62 -5.41
CA THR A 253 -17.60 -4.90 -6.27
C THR A 253 -16.83 -5.87 -7.14
N GLY A 254 -16.59 -5.54 -8.37
CA GLY A 254 -15.79 -6.36 -9.26
C GLY A 254 -14.88 -5.52 -10.13
N GLY A 255 -13.77 -6.12 -10.55
CA GLY A 255 -12.80 -5.41 -11.36
C GLY A 255 -11.84 -6.33 -12.09
N GLY A 256 -10.94 -5.70 -12.83
CA GLY A 256 -9.87 -6.39 -13.52
C GLY A 256 -8.78 -5.44 -13.97
N ALA A 257 -7.57 -5.97 -14.11
CA ALA A 257 -6.39 -5.24 -14.53
C ALA A 257 -5.63 -5.94 -15.64
N ILE A 258 -4.97 -5.16 -16.46
CA ILE A 258 -4.03 -5.57 -17.49
C ILE A 258 -2.73 -4.83 -17.27
N GLU A 259 -1.63 -5.55 -17.11
CA GLU A 259 -0.28 -5.04 -17.11
C GLU A 259 0.45 -5.62 -18.32
N CYS A 260 1.05 -4.77 -19.14
CA CYS A 260 1.71 -5.19 -20.38
C CYS A 260 3.04 -4.47 -20.57
N GLN A 261 4.14 -5.22 -20.57
CA GLN A 261 5.48 -4.70 -20.86
C GLN A 261 5.91 -5.05 -22.28
N ILE A 262 6.22 -4.03 -23.06
CA ILE A 262 6.69 -4.18 -24.47
C ILE A 262 7.95 -3.34 -24.64
N GLY A 263 9.11 -3.99 -24.61
CA GLY A 263 10.40 -3.32 -24.73
C GLY A 263 10.65 -2.36 -23.55
N ILE A 264 10.75 -1.07 -23.84
CA ILE A 264 10.97 -0.01 -22.84
C ILE A 264 9.66 0.57 -22.30
N PHE A 265 8.51 0.11 -22.79
CA PHE A 265 7.20 0.61 -22.37
C PHE A 265 6.49 -0.37 -21.46
N THR A 266 5.85 0.15 -20.42
CA THR A 266 4.89 -0.56 -19.58
C THR A 266 3.53 0.12 -19.70
N PHE A 267 2.49 -0.66 -19.85
CA PHE A 267 1.10 -0.20 -19.95
C PHE A 267 0.29 -0.86 -18.84
N ASP A 268 -0.41 -0.08 -18.06
CA ASP A 268 -1.29 -0.54 -16.99
C ASP A 268 -2.68 0.03 -17.21
N VAL A 269 -3.68 -0.83 -17.07
CA VAL A 269 -5.09 -0.45 -17.12
C VAL A 269 -5.82 -1.22 -16.04
N GLU A 270 -6.59 -0.52 -15.24
CA GLU A 270 -7.45 -1.13 -14.24
C GLU A 270 -8.83 -0.51 -14.27
N TYR A 271 -9.86 -1.33 -14.11
CA TYR A 271 -11.25 -0.93 -13.97
C TYR A 271 -11.89 -1.66 -12.79
N ILE A 272 -12.52 -0.93 -11.90
CA ILE A 272 -13.27 -1.45 -10.75
C ILE A 272 -14.62 -0.74 -10.70
N ALA A 273 -15.69 -1.51 -10.44
CA ALA A 273 -17.03 -0.96 -10.37
C ALA A 273 -17.91 -1.73 -9.39
N ALA A 274 -18.90 -1.03 -8.86
CA ALA A 274 -19.99 -1.64 -8.13
C ALA A 274 -20.83 -2.56 -9.03
N ILE A 275 -21.01 -3.78 -8.57
CA ILE A 275 -21.98 -4.73 -9.16
C ILE A 275 -23.33 -4.53 -8.49
N GLN A 276 -23.32 -4.40 -7.17
CA GLN A 276 -24.48 -4.17 -6.33
C GLN A 276 -24.10 -3.26 -5.16
N ARG A 277 -25.01 -2.37 -4.78
CA ARG A 277 -24.89 -1.55 -3.56
C ARG A 277 -26.16 -1.66 -2.72
N GLU A 278 -26.03 -1.41 -1.44
CA GLU A 278 -27.20 -1.18 -0.60
C GLU A 278 -27.96 0.07 -1.07
N LYS A 279 -29.24 0.11 -0.78
CA LYS A 279 -30.07 1.25 -1.17
C LYS A 279 -29.88 2.41 -0.18
N ASN A 280 -29.73 3.59 -0.73
CA ASN A 280 -29.75 4.83 0.07
C ASN A 280 -31.09 4.93 0.83
N ALA A 281 -31.05 5.16 2.14
CA ALA A 281 -32.24 5.18 3.00
C ALA A 281 -33.17 6.38 2.71
N THR A 282 -32.64 7.46 2.15
CA THR A 282 -33.40 8.70 1.89
C THR A 282 -34.30 8.56 0.67
N ASP A 283 -33.81 7.98 -0.45
CA ASP A 283 -34.53 7.93 -1.71
C ASP A 283 -34.81 6.50 -2.21
N ASN A 284 -34.30 5.49 -1.47
CA ASN A 284 -34.46 4.06 -1.76
C ASN A 284 -33.90 3.64 -3.14
N LYS A 285 -32.89 4.38 -3.64
CA LYS A 285 -32.17 4.07 -4.88
C LYS A 285 -30.84 3.42 -4.56
N GLU A 286 -30.36 2.64 -5.50
CA GLU A 286 -29.03 2.05 -5.53
C GLU A 286 -28.14 2.91 -6.43
N TYR A 287 -27.01 3.40 -5.91
CA TYR A 287 -26.02 4.16 -6.65
C TYR A 287 -24.77 3.31 -6.82
N LYS A 288 -24.29 3.21 -8.05
CA LYS A 288 -23.14 2.35 -8.40
C LYS A 288 -22.00 3.21 -8.94
N GLU A 289 -20.96 3.23 -8.19
CA GLU A 289 -19.74 3.92 -8.60
C GLU A 289 -18.85 3.04 -9.46
N SER A 290 -17.99 3.67 -10.22
CA SER A 290 -16.90 3.03 -10.94
C SER A 290 -15.66 3.92 -11.00
N ALA A 291 -14.50 3.29 -11.04
CA ALA A 291 -13.24 3.98 -11.28
C ALA A 291 -12.38 3.19 -12.26
N TRP A 292 -11.60 3.91 -13.06
CA TRP A 292 -10.60 3.30 -13.90
C TRP A 292 -9.41 4.22 -14.12
N PHE A 293 -8.27 3.61 -14.38
CA PHE A 293 -7.13 4.34 -14.89
C PHE A 293 -6.47 3.61 -16.07
N GLY A 294 -5.75 4.37 -16.86
CA GLY A 294 -4.82 3.88 -17.85
C GLY A 294 -3.49 4.63 -17.71
N ALA A 295 -2.39 3.89 -17.60
CA ALA A 295 -1.06 4.44 -17.45
C ALA A 295 -0.10 3.90 -18.51
N VAL A 296 0.91 4.70 -18.84
CA VAL A 296 2.04 4.30 -19.64
C VAL A 296 3.32 4.81 -19.00
N ALA A 297 4.28 3.92 -18.79
CA ALA A 297 5.63 4.25 -18.39
C ALA A 297 6.63 3.91 -19.48
N CYS A 298 7.71 4.68 -19.56
CA CYS A 298 8.78 4.51 -20.53
C CYS A 298 10.14 4.60 -19.84
N GLN A 299 10.90 3.51 -19.82
CA GLN A 299 12.28 3.48 -19.34
C GLN A 299 13.21 4.06 -20.42
N ILE A 300 13.46 5.35 -20.35
CA ILE A 300 14.27 6.08 -21.36
C ILE A 300 15.73 5.62 -21.33
N ILE A 301 16.29 5.54 -20.14
CA ILE A 301 17.63 5.00 -19.82
C ILE A 301 17.53 4.34 -18.45
N ASP A 302 18.49 3.48 -18.08
CA ASP A 302 18.45 2.74 -16.80
C ASP A 302 18.06 3.58 -15.57
N PRO A 303 18.58 4.80 -15.34
CA PRO A 303 18.18 5.57 -14.16
C PRO A 303 16.92 6.41 -14.36
N LEU A 304 16.33 6.53 -15.57
CA LEU A 304 15.25 7.47 -15.87
C LEU A 304 14.02 6.78 -16.47
N GLU A 305 12.91 6.82 -15.75
CA GLU A 305 11.58 6.50 -16.23
C GLU A 305 10.71 7.76 -16.33
N ILE A 306 9.88 7.83 -17.36
CA ILE A 306 8.84 8.86 -17.51
C ILE A 306 7.51 8.15 -17.62
N ALA A 307 6.50 8.62 -16.88
CA ALA A 307 5.18 8.02 -16.85
C ALA A 307 4.07 9.07 -17.04
N ALA A 308 2.95 8.62 -17.57
CA ALA A 308 1.71 9.38 -17.63
C ALA A 308 0.52 8.48 -17.28
N ARG A 309 -0.48 9.04 -16.61
CA ARG A 309 -1.71 8.35 -16.19
C ARG A 309 -2.92 9.24 -16.44
N TYR A 310 -4.01 8.63 -16.87
CA TYR A 310 -5.33 9.24 -16.96
C TYR A 310 -6.33 8.39 -16.18
N GLU A 311 -7.22 9.04 -15.43
CA GLU A 311 -8.09 8.42 -14.44
C GLU A 311 -9.48 9.03 -14.51
N VAL A 312 -10.49 8.22 -14.24
CA VAL A 312 -11.90 8.64 -14.19
C VAL A 312 -12.58 7.98 -13.01
N PHE A 313 -13.39 8.73 -12.32
CA PHE A 313 -14.34 8.25 -11.31
C PHE A 313 -15.75 8.65 -11.74
N ASP A 314 -16.74 7.79 -11.49
CA ASP A 314 -18.16 7.99 -11.81
C ASP A 314 -18.98 7.36 -10.68
N ASP A 315 -19.85 8.09 -10.03
CA ASP A 315 -20.67 7.64 -8.91
C ASP A 315 -22.13 7.30 -9.27
N ASP A 316 -22.51 7.38 -10.57
CA ASP A 316 -23.86 7.13 -11.08
C ASP A 316 -24.95 8.01 -10.44
N LYS A 317 -24.59 9.11 -9.78
CA LYS A 317 -25.50 9.99 -9.06
C LYS A 317 -25.55 11.35 -9.75
N SER A 318 -26.63 11.65 -10.42
CA SER A 318 -26.84 12.94 -11.07
C SER A 318 -27.56 13.92 -10.18
N GLY A 319 -27.13 15.17 -10.17
CA GLY A 319 -27.79 16.28 -9.48
C GLY A 319 -27.43 16.40 -8.00
N ASP A 320 -26.30 15.83 -7.58
CA ASP A 320 -25.79 16.00 -6.24
C ASP A 320 -25.16 17.37 -6.04
N GLN A 321 -25.18 17.84 -4.80
CA GLN A 321 -24.52 19.09 -4.40
C GLN A 321 -23.09 18.87 -3.94
N ASP A 322 -22.66 17.61 -3.91
CA ASP A 322 -21.34 17.22 -3.45
C ASP A 322 -20.36 17.26 -4.62
N GLN A 323 -19.13 17.61 -4.33
CA GLN A 323 -18.06 17.73 -5.31
C GLN A 323 -17.40 16.36 -5.50
N HIS A 324 -17.48 15.84 -6.72
CA HIS A 324 -16.89 14.54 -7.07
C HIS A 324 -15.75 14.72 -8.05
N LEU A 325 -14.73 13.88 -7.92
CA LEU A 325 -13.69 13.75 -8.93
C LEU A 325 -14.32 13.21 -10.22
N GLU A 326 -14.31 13.99 -11.30
CA GLU A 326 -14.72 13.55 -12.62
C GLU A 326 -13.57 12.82 -13.34
N ASN A 327 -12.45 13.50 -13.45
CA ASN A 327 -11.25 12.95 -14.08
C ASN A 327 -9.96 13.59 -13.56
N ARG A 328 -8.86 12.85 -13.73
CA ARG A 328 -7.55 13.25 -13.29
C ARG A 328 -6.49 12.82 -14.32
N TYR A 329 -5.48 13.63 -14.51
CA TYR A 329 -4.34 13.27 -15.35
C TYR A 329 -3.03 13.61 -14.64
N SER A 330 -2.06 12.73 -14.77
CA SER A 330 -0.74 12.89 -14.16
C SER A 330 0.36 12.64 -15.19
N ILE A 331 1.46 13.35 -15.03
CA ILE A 331 2.71 13.08 -15.73
C ILE A 331 3.87 13.23 -14.75
N GLY A 332 4.81 12.29 -14.79
CA GLY A 332 5.93 12.32 -13.86
C GLY A 332 7.21 11.71 -14.44
N ALA A 333 8.27 11.84 -13.67
CA ALA A 333 9.56 11.27 -13.95
C ALA A 333 10.22 10.76 -12.67
N ASN A 334 10.78 9.56 -12.75
CA ASN A 334 11.49 8.89 -11.68
C ASN A 334 12.97 8.77 -12.08
N TYR A 335 13.86 9.29 -11.26
CA TYR A 335 15.30 9.24 -11.51
C TYR A 335 16.02 8.55 -10.35
N LYS A 336 16.59 7.40 -10.63
CA LYS A 336 17.41 6.64 -9.70
C LYS A 336 18.75 7.34 -9.52
N LEU A 337 18.93 8.04 -8.39
CA LEU A 337 20.15 8.78 -8.07
C LEU A 337 21.31 7.85 -7.70
N PHE A 338 20.98 6.76 -7.00
CA PHE A 338 21.96 5.84 -6.47
C PHE A 338 21.33 4.45 -6.32
N GLU A 339 22.08 3.42 -6.67
CA GLU A 339 21.75 2.03 -6.44
C GLU A 339 23.03 1.26 -6.11
N LYS A 340 23.06 0.65 -4.95
CA LYS A 340 24.15 -0.20 -4.53
C LYS A 340 23.71 -1.26 -3.53
N ASP A 341 23.91 -2.51 -3.86
CA ASP A 341 23.46 -3.66 -3.09
C ASP A 341 21.93 -3.60 -2.86
N SER A 342 21.48 -3.50 -1.61
CA SER A 342 20.07 -3.34 -1.24
C SER A 342 19.62 -1.86 -1.09
N PHE A 343 20.53 -0.89 -1.24
CA PHE A 343 20.20 0.52 -1.07
C PHE A 343 19.85 1.18 -2.39
N VAL A 344 18.68 1.78 -2.45
CA VAL A 344 18.22 2.56 -3.61
C VAL A 344 17.82 3.95 -3.15
N THR A 345 18.18 4.97 -3.94
CA THR A 345 17.74 6.35 -3.73
C THR A 345 17.14 6.87 -5.02
N THR A 346 15.88 7.27 -4.97
CA THR A 346 15.11 7.74 -6.12
C THR A 346 14.59 9.16 -5.88
N LEU A 347 14.76 10.03 -6.88
CA LEU A 347 14.09 11.33 -6.95
C LEU A 347 12.92 11.20 -7.92
N MET A 348 11.73 11.58 -7.47
CA MET A 348 10.51 11.54 -8.26
C MET A 348 9.91 12.94 -8.36
N LEU A 349 9.32 13.24 -9.51
CA LEU A 349 8.58 14.48 -9.78
C LEU A 349 7.27 14.12 -10.47
N GLU A 350 6.18 14.75 -10.08
CA GLU A 350 4.87 14.56 -10.69
C GLU A 350 4.12 15.89 -10.78
N TYR A 351 3.42 16.07 -11.88
CA TYR A 351 2.36 17.06 -12.02
C TYR A 351 1.02 16.31 -12.17
N ARG A 352 0.00 16.75 -11.44
CA ARG A 352 -1.35 16.21 -11.47
C ARG A 352 -2.37 17.33 -11.67
N GLY A 353 -3.30 17.15 -12.61
CA GLY A 353 -4.46 18.01 -12.79
C GLY A 353 -5.73 17.20 -12.55
N SER A 354 -6.62 17.71 -11.68
CA SER A 354 -7.90 17.10 -11.33
C SER A 354 -9.03 18.01 -11.75
N ASN A 355 -10.09 17.45 -12.33
CA ASN A 355 -11.34 18.13 -12.62
C ASN A 355 -12.44 17.49 -11.77
N TYR A 356 -13.33 18.33 -11.24
CA TYR A 356 -14.43 17.93 -10.38
C TYR A 356 -15.76 18.29 -11.04
N GLU A 357 -16.77 17.46 -10.84
CA GLU A 357 -18.11 17.77 -11.26
C GLU A 357 -18.69 18.93 -10.42
N ASN A 358 -19.29 19.91 -11.10
CA ASN A 358 -19.83 21.12 -10.48
C ASN A 358 -21.31 21.22 -10.81
N GLU A 359 -22.16 20.47 -10.11
CA GLU A 359 -23.57 20.42 -10.49
C GLU A 359 -24.45 21.46 -9.81
N ALA A 360 -24.12 22.05 -8.69
CA ALA A 360 -25.07 22.91 -7.99
C ALA A 360 -24.51 23.97 -7.04
N SER A 361 -23.24 24.07 -6.80
CA SER A 361 -22.67 25.01 -5.81
C SER A 361 -21.75 26.05 -6.45
N THR A 362 -21.98 27.31 -6.12
CA THR A 362 -21.13 28.44 -6.54
C THR A 362 -19.88 28.63 -5.69
N THR A 363 -19.57 27.67 -4.82
CA THR A 363 -18.44 27.73 -3.86
C THR A 363 -17.51 26.51 -3.96
N VAL A 364 -17.56 25.76 -5.04
CA VAL A 364 -16.85 24.49 -5.18
C VAL A 364 -15.73 24.62 -6.22
N GLU A 365 -14.59 24.02 -5.94
CA GLU A 365 -13.42 23.99 -6.82
C GLU A 365 -13.71 23.20 -8.09
N ASP A 366 -13.66 23.86 -9.24
CA ASP A 366 -13.89 23.22 -10.54
C ASP A 366 -12.70 22.37 -10.99
N SER A 367 -11.49 22.74 -10.56
CA SER A 367 -10.27 22.02 -10.90
C SER A 367 -9.14 22.30 -9.92
N MET A 368 -8.17 21.40 -9.86
CA MET A 368 -6.99 21.52 -9.00
C MET A 368 -5.73 21.13 -9.76
N ASP A 369 -4.70 21.97 -9.66
CA ASP A 369 -3.35 21.63 -10.14
C ASP A 369 -2.45 21.32 -8.96
N GLU A 370 -1.67 20.26 -9.06
CA GLU A 370 -0.76 19.81 -8.01
C GLU A 370 0.62 19.49 -8.59
N VAL A 371 1.64 19.78 -7.82
CA VAL A 371 3.02 19.38 -8.12
C VAL A 371 3.58 18.65 -6.92
N PHE A 372 4.10 17.44 -7.14
CA PHE A 372 4.75 16.63 -6.13
C PHE A 372 6.22 16.43 -6.46
N ALA A 373 7.03 16.38 -5.41
CA ALA A 373 8.40 15.92 -5.49
C ALA A 373 8.69 15.00 -4.30
N LYS A 374 9.33 13.87 -4.55
CA LYS A 374 9.65 12.86 -3.54
C LYS A 374 11.12 12.46 -3.63
N LEU A 375 11.80 12.41 -2.49
CA LEU A 375 13.09 11.75 -2.34
C LEU A 375 12.91 10.51 -1.49
N ALA A 376 12.99 9.35 -2.11
CA ALA A 376 12.86 8.05 -1.45
C ALA A 376 14.23 7.40 -1.24
N ILE A 377 14.45 6.84 -0.05
CA ILE A 377 15.61 6.01 0.30
C ILE A 377 15.07 4.68 0.79
N GLU A 378 15.46 3.59 0.12
CA GLU A 378 15.05 2.22 0.42
C GLU A 378 16.26 1.34 0.73
N PHE A 379 16.09 0.33 1.60
CA PHE A 379 17.12 -0.65 1.95
C PHE A 379 16.56 -2.02 2.32
#